data_1730bbe2aeaf797e3f3aaed6fb49fee8
#
_entry.id   1730bbe2aeaf797e3f3aaed6fb49fee8
#
_cell.length_a   1.000
_cell.length_b   1.000
_cell.length_c   1.000
_cell.angle_alpha   90.00
_cell.angle_beta   90.00
_cell.angle_gamma   90.00
#
_symmetry.space_group_name_H-M   'P 1'
#
loop_
_entity.id
_entity.type
_entity.pdbx_description
1 polymer ?
#
loop_
_entity_poly.entity_id
_entity_poly.type
_entity_poly.pdbx_seq_one_letter_code
_entity_poly.pdbx_strand_id
1 'polypeptide(L)'
;MKQKQGLQVDTLPGVGVSKYPALLFNQDGSPLINKGKSSLKATIVKRYGEDAFFYYGNTAVTDKAVIIDGMPPLHLAPLMGMKTFKDWVSLMLKRKVLKFLKEADEVHLVFDCPDIWGFNLKKNLQDERDSKSKDFPTLEGDISDSTPLPSTGKEWPNLLANRENKRKIITYVGKTILALKETMNDGKGIVIGGCTEDGKTYHVQKGANEPLPELKCNHEEADTRVFAHAKWTERNVCQIVAADTDIFSILLLNYHHFEGKTMLLDQSDHGRVLHMNALVEAMNEDQDTDMIQLRQRNDISIPTFFALVHLLLGSDILCSPRGFGPAMVLKACIDFSAFLFSNEKGIQNLRLDDHDCKDAYCRFLLALYKKRYTNKIKMTPEEMFGTANIGDAVKTVREDVFIQTLENNSVIPSKECLELRALTLSFQLKIWSQATKPIMTVPDPTTHGWKDVDGTLEMIPDSKENQDKQASVYETVMKKCKCKKSQCKNGKCGCFNSKQNCSSFCECENCGNPHSTESKKKNDEDQLDSETDEEDASDEEGDDLMAEDDNDME
;
A
#
# COMPACT_ATOMS: atom_id res chain seq x y z
N MET A 1 10.99 18.34 -33.02
CA MET A 1 11.76 17.09 -33.27
C MET A 1 11.57 16.60 -34.70
N LYS A 2 11.89 17.39 -35.71
CA LYS A 2 11.77 16.97 -37.11
C LYS A 2 13.12 16.41 -37.58
N GLN A 3 13.08 15.18 -38.03
CA GLN A 3 14.14 14.47 -38.78
C GLN A 3 15.55 14.48 -38.18
N LYS A 4 15.85 13.50 -37.34
CA LYS A 4 17.21 13.01 -37.12
C LYS A 4 17.21 11.49 -37.12
N GLN A 5 17.92 10.95 -38.09
CA GLN A 5 18.43 9.56 -38.13
C GLN A 5 17.39 8.44 -38.13
N GLY A 6 16.64 8.29 -39.18
CA GLY A 6 15.98 7.00 -39.50
C GLY A 6 14.82 6.57 -38.58
N LEU A 7 14.50 7.33 -37.55
CA LEU A 7 13.29 7.12 -36.75
C LEU A 7 12.10 7.72 -37.50
N GLN A 8 11.15 6.90 -37.84
CA GLN A 8 9.85 7.38 -38.26
C GLN A 8 9.18 8.03 -37.04
N VAL A 9 8.97 9.35 -37.09
CA VAL A 9 8.35 10.14 -35.99
C VAL A 9 6.99 9.56 -35.59
N ASP A 10 6.31 8.91 -36.52
CA ASP A 10 5.01 8.27 -36.34
C ASP A 10 5.04 7.03 -35.42
N THR A 11 6.22 6.47 -35.10
CA THR A 11 6.37 5.34 -34.19
C THR A 11 6.60 5.75 -32.73
N LEU A 12 7.02 6.99 -32.48
CA LEU A 12 7.30 7.50 -31.13
C LEU A 12 6.10 7.49 -30.18
N PRO A 13 4.88 7.84 -30.61
CA PRO A 13 3.70 7.74 -29.75
C PRO A 13 3.42 6.31 -29.29
N GLY A 14 3.79 5.32 -30.11
CA GLY A 14 3.58 3.91 -29.79
C GLY A 14 4.53 3.33 -28.75
N VAL A 15 5.74 3.90 -28.59
CA VAL A 15 6.81 3.27 -27.78
C VAL A 15 7.17 4.09 -26.54
N GLY A 16 7.07 5.42 -26.58
CA GLY A 16 7.56 6.30 -25.52
C GLY A 16 9.07 6.53 -25.61
N VAL A 17 9.63 7.28 -24.66
CA VAL A 17 11.05 7.70 -24.64
C VAL A 17 11.77 7.35 -23.33
N SER A 18 11.25 6.44 -22.53
CA SER A 18 11.87 5.96 -21.30
C SER A 18 12.20 4.48 -21.40
N LYS A 19 13.20 4.02 -20.66
CA LYS A 19 13.58 2.60 -20.62
C LYS A 19 12.47 1.72 -20.04
N TYR A 20 11.72 2.25 -19.09
CA TYR A 20 10.57 1.61 -18.46
C TYR A 20 9.34 2.52 -18.58
N PRO A 21 8.10 1.99 -18.49
CA PRO A 21 6.88 2.80 -18.51
C PRO A 21 6.86 3.82 -17.35
N ALA A 22 7.28 5.07 -17.61
CA ALA A 22 7.55 6.10 -16.61
C ALA A 22 6.31 6.51 -15.79
N LEU A 23 5.10 6.18 -16.25
CA LEU A 23 3.86 6.36 -15.50
C LEU A 23 3.80 5.47 -14.26
N LEU A 24 4.38 4.26 -14.33
CA LEU A 24 4.21 3.19 -13.34
C LEU A 24 5.53 2.73 -12.70
N PHE A 25 6.67 3.10 -13.31
CA PHE A 25 7.99 2.64 -12.88
C PHE A 25 8.98 3.79 -12.78
N ASN A 26 9.94 3.64 -11.89
CA ASN A 26 11.12 4.47 -11.81
C ASN A 26 12.11 4.15 -12.94
N GLN A 27 13.18 4.95 -13.05
CA GLN A 27 14.18 4.79 -14.08
C GLN A 27 15.05 3.53 -13.92
N ASP A 28 15.13 2.98 -12.73
CA ASP A 28 15.79 1.72 -12.39
C ASP A 28 14.92 0.47 -12.63
N GLY A 29 13.64 0.67 -12.95
CA GLY A 29 12.65 -0.39 -13.15
C GLY A 29 11.89 -0.80 -11.89
N SER A 30 12.16 -0.16 -10.76
CA SER A 30 11.36 -0.37 -9.56
C SER A 30 9.95 0.22 -9.73
N PRO A 31 8.90 -0.41 -9.16
CA PRO A 31 7.54 0.10 -9.25
C PRO A 31 7.39 1.43 -8.49
N LEU A 32 6.53 2.31 -9.01
CA LEU A 32 6.14 3.52 -8.30
C LEU A 32 5.11 3.16 -7.23
N ILE A 33 5.44 3.42 -5.98
CA ILE A 33 4.56 3.19 -4.83
C ILE A 33 4.06 4.53 -4.33
N ASN A 34 2.73 4.65 -4.16
CA ASN A 34 2.11 5.88 -3.67
C ASN A 34 2.26 5.99 -2.14
N LYS A 35 2.78 7.13 -1.69
CA LYS A 35 2.85 7.46 -0.26
C LYS A 35 1.60 8.19 0.26
N GLY A 36 0.71 8.70 -0.62
CA GLY A 36 -0.45 9.51 -0.26
C GLY A 36 -1.80 8.79 -0.22
N LYS A 37 -1.82 7.44 -0.16
CA LYS A 37 -3.08 6.67 -0.14
C LYS A 37 -3.95 6.91 1.11
N SER A 38 -3.37 7.37 2.22
CA SER A 38 -4.07 7.72 3.45
C SER A 38 -5.09 8.84 3.27
N SER A 39 -4.89 9.74 2.31
CA SER A 39 -5.82 10.83 2.03
C SER A 39 -7.18 10.35 1.52
N LEU A 40 -7.27 9.19 0.84
CA LEU A 40 -8.55 8.61 0.45
C LEU A 40 -9.37 8.21 1.68
N LYS A 41 -8.76 7.55 2.67
CA LYS A 41 -9.42 7.23 3.95
C LYS A 41 -9.93 8.52 4.61
N ALA A 42 -9.09 9.56 4.68
CA ALA A 42 -9.49 10.85 5.27
C ALA A 42 -10.70 11.44 4.54
N THR A 43 -10.74 11.37 3.19
CA THR A 43 -11.87 11.82 2.39
C THR A 43 -13.14 11.03 2.70
N ILE A 44 -13.04 9.70 2.81
CA ILE A 44 -14.18 8.83 3.13
C ILE A 44 -14.71 9.15 4.53
N VAL A 45 -13.82 9.22 5.52
CA VAL A 45 -14.18 9.51 6.91
C VAL A 45 -14.78 10.90 7.05
N LYS A 46 -14.25 11.90 6.35
CA LYS A 46 -14.84 13.25 6.32
C LYS A 46 -16.27 13.25 5.74
N ARG A 47 -16.55 12.42 4.73
CA ARG A 47 -17.86 12.37 4.08
C ARG A 47 -18.92 11.60 4.89
N TYR A 48 -18.51 10.50 5.55
CA TYR A 48 -19.45 9.55 6.16
C TYR A 48 -19.22 9.31 7.65
N GLY A 49 -18.13 9.81 8.21
CA GLY A 49 -17.63 9.39 9.52
C GLY A 49 -17.84 10.36 10.65
N GLU A 50 -18.42 11.56 10.44
CA GLU A 50 -18.58 12.55 11.51
C GLU A 50 -19.33 12.00 12.72
N ASP A 51 -20.42 11.26 12.48
CA ASP A 51 -21.23 10.62 13.52
C ASP A 51 -20.80 9.18 13.86
N ALA A 52 -19.78 8.66 13.17
CA ALA A 52 -19.30 7.30 13.34
C ALA A 52 -18.14 7.15 14.33
N PHE A 53 -17.69 8.23 14.97
CA PHE A 53 -16.62 8.18 15.95
C PHE A 53 -17.13 8.02 17.39
N PHE A 54 -16.45 7.16 18.14
CA PHE A 54 -16.57 7.11 19.60
C PHE A 54 -15.30 7.61 20.28
N TYR A 55 -15.49 8.13 21.47
CA TYR A 55 -14.40 8.38 22.40
C TYR A 55 -14.31 7.25 23.44
N TYR A 56 -13.11 6.84 23.78
CA TYR A 56 -12.87 5.91 24.87
C TYR A 56 -13.51 6.42 26.15
N GLY A 57 -14.24 5.56 26.84
CA GLY A 57 -14.86 5.88 28.14
C GLY A 57 -16.39 6.08 28.16
N ASN A 58 -17.05 6.13 27.00
CA ASN A 58 -18.50 6.43 26.96
C ASN A 58 -19.42 5.21 27.12
N THR A 59 -18.93 3.97 26.99
CA THR A 59 -19.75 2.77 27.20
C THR A 59 -18.88 1.58 27.59
N ALA A 60 -19.18 0.95 28.72
CA ALA A 60 -18.68 -0.39 29.02
C ALA A 60 -19.34 -1.36 28.05
N VAL A 61 -18.60 -1.81 27.04
CA VAL A 61 -19.07 -2.79 26.05
C VAL A 61 -18.72 -4.16 26.60
N THR A 62 -19.74 -4.93 26.95
CA THR A 62 -19.59 -6.36 27.29
C THR A 62 -19.48 -7.20 26.02
N ASP A 63 -18.95 -8.42 26.14
CA ASP A 63 -18.82 -9.38 25.03
C ASP A 63 -17.95 -8.85 23.88
N LYS A 64 -16.75 -8.40 24.24
CA LYS A 64 -15.81 -7.70 23.34
C LYS A 64 -14.52 -8.48 23.16
N ALA A 65 -14.07 -8.55 21.92
CA ALA A 65 -12.71 -8.91 21.53
C ALA A 65 -11.97 -7.69 21.00
N VAL A 66 -10.70 -7.56 21.36
CA VAL A 66 -9.77 -6.57 20.80
C VAL A 66 -8.68 -7.30 20.03
N ILE A 67 -8.53 -6.99 18.76
CA ILE A 67 -7.58 -7.66 17.85
C ILE A 67 -6.53 -6.63 17.46
N ILE A 68 -5.28 -6.88 17.86
CA ILE A 68 -4.17 -5.95 17.76
C ILE A 68 -3.21 -6.43 16.68
N ASP A 69 -2.90 -5.57 15.71
CA ASP A 69 -1.71 -5.73 14.89
C ASP A 69 -0.49 -5.67 15.81
N GLY A 70 0.30 -6.74 15.82
CA GLY A 70 1.46 -6.90 16.71
C GLY A 70 2.68 -6.10 16.29
N MET A 71 2.71 -5.56 15.06
CA MET A 71 3.89 -4.86 14.57
C MET A 71 4.08 -3.47 15.21
N PRO A 72 3.06 -2.58 15.29
CA PRO A 72 3.21 -1.29 15.97
C PRO A 72 3.63 -1.40 17.45
N PRO A 73 3.11 -2.32 18.29
CA PRO A 73 3.61 -2.53 19.65
C PRO A 73 5.12 -2.79 19.76
N LEU A 74 5.73 -3.47 18.76
CA LEU A 74 7.17 -3.74 18.77
C LEU A 74 8.01 -2.46 18.65
N HIS A 75 7.47 -1.41 18.04
CA HIS A 75 8.17 -0.13 17.88
C HIS A 75 8.21 0.72 19.16
N LEU A 76 7.57 0.27 20.26
CA LEU A 76 7.70 0.94 21.55
C LEU A 76 9.18 0.87 22.00
N ALA A 77 9.87 2.01 21.95
CA ALA A 77 11.26 2.07 22.36
C ALA A 77 11.42 1.80 23.87
N PRO A 78 12.52 1.15 24.30
CA PRO A 78 12.84 1.01 25.71
C PRO A 78 12.98 2.37 26.42
N LEU A 79 12.41 2.48 27.62
CA LEU A 79 12.54 3.69 28.43
C LEU A 79 13.90 3.74 29.14
N MET A 80 14.33 4.94 29.52
CA MET A 80 15.53 5.14 30.31
C MET A 80 15.45 4.35 31.63
N GLY A 81 16.53 3.62 31.95
CA GLY A 81 16.61 2.77 33.14
C GLY A 81 16.22 1.30 32.94
N MET A 82 15.60 0.94 31.83
CA MET A 82 15.39 -0.46 31.47
C MET A 82 16.71 -1.11 31.06
N LYS A 83 16.96 -2.34 31.50
CA LYS A 83 18.23 -3.05 31.23
C LYS A 83 18.07 -4.29 30.41
N THR A 84 16.92 -4.96 30.47
CA THR A 84 16.71 -6.29 29.90
C THR A 84 15.46 -6.34 29.02
N PHE A 85 15.40 -7.34 28.14
CA PHE A 85 14.19 -7.59 27.35
C PHE A 85 12.96 -7.91 28.22
N LYS A 86 13.17 -8.45 29.45
CA LYS A 86 12.08 -8.64 30.41
C LYS A 86 11.45 -7.31 30.82
N ASP A 87 12.26 -6.29 31.10
CA ASP A 87 11.76 -4.97 31.49
C ASP A 87 10.92 -4.38 30.36
N TRP A 88 11.46 -4.42 29.12
CA TRP A 88 10.80 -3.90 27.96
C TRP A 88 9.49 -4.63 27.64
N VAL A 89 9.51 -5.98 27.56
CA VAL A 89 8.31 -6.75 27.19
C VAL A 89 7.20 -6.57 28.23
N SER A 90 7.56 -6.48 29.51
CA SER A 90 6.59 -6.23 30.60
C SER A 90 5.89 -4.88 30.42
N LEU A 91 6.65 -3.83 30.07
CA LEU A 91 6.09 -2.52 29.77
C LEU A 91 5.22 -2.55 28.51
N MET A 92 5.75 -3.12 27.43
CA MET A 92 5.03 -3.21 26.14
C MET A 92 3.70 -3.95 26.31
N LEU A 93 3.72 -5.12 26.97
CA LEU A 93 2.49 -5.87 27.22
C LEU A 93 1.51 -5.07 28.09
N LYS A 94 1.98 -4.43 29.18
CA LYS A 94 1.13 -3.62 30.06
C LYS A 94 0.45 -2.47 29.29
N ARG A 95 1.21 -1.73 28.48
CA ARG A 95 0.73 -0.51 27.80
C ARG A 95 -0.06 -0.82 26.51
N LYS A 96 0.30 -1.87 25.76
CA LYS A 96 -0.22 -2.08 24.43
C LYS A 96 -1.19 -3.27 24.30
N VAL A 97 -1.20 -4.20 25.26
CA VAL A 97 -2.00 -5.43 25.20
C VAL A 97 -2.90 -5.58 26.43
N LEU A 98 -2.30 -5.68 27.63
CA LEU A 98 -3.04 -6.02 28.86
C LEU A 98 -4.03 -4.93 29.29
N LYS A 99 -3.81 -3.67 28.89
CA LYS A 99 -4.75 -2.59 29.18
C LYS A 99 -6.15 -2.90 28.62
N PHE A 100 -6.23 -3.58 27.47
CA PHE A 100 -7.50 -3.91 26.85
C PHE A 100 -8.26 -5.02 27.56
N LEU A 101 -7.61 -5.88 28.34
CA LEU A 101 -8.30 -6.89 29.15
C LEU A 101 -9.18 -6.28 30.26
N LYS A 102 -9.02 -4.99 30.57
CA LYS A 102 -9.93 -4.27 31.47
C LYS A 102 -11.32 -4.06 30.83
N GLU A 103 -11.37 -3.91 29.51
CA GLU A 103 -12.57 -3.55 28.75
C GLU A 103 -13.06 -4.69 27.84
N ALA A 104 -12.24 -5.69 27.57
CA ALA A 104 -12.54 -6.80 26.69
C ALA A 104 -12.40 -8.13 27.42
N ASP A 105 -13.15 -9.12 26.94
CA ASP A 105 -13.05 -10.49 27.44
C ASP A 105 -11.93 -11.26 26.77
N GLU A 106 -11.58 -10.85 25.56
CA GLU A 106 -10.58 -11.50 24.73
C GLU A 106 -9.71 -10.46 24.00
N VAL A 107 -8.39 -10.67 24.04
CA VAL A 107 -7.42 -9.84 23.33
C VAL A 107 -6.58 -10.72 22.41
N HIS A 108 -6.59 -10.42 21.11
CA HIS A 108 -5.77 -11.09 20.13
C HIS A 108 -4.53 -10.24 19.82
N LEU A 109 -3.35 -10.83 19.82
CA LEU A 109 -2.12 -10.21 19.33
C LEU A 109 -1.62 -11.01 18.13
N VAL A 110 -1.58 -10.33 16.97
CA VAL A 110 -1.37 -10.98 15.68
C VAL A 110 -0.11 -10.42 15.02
N PHE A 111 0.84 -11.29 14.69
CA PHE A 111 2.10 -10.90 14.04
C PHE A 111 2.17 -11.37 12.59
N ASP A 112 3.02 -10.68 11.82
CA ASP A 112 3.46 -11.12 10.50
C ASP A 112 4.15 -12.50 10.60
N CYS A 113 3.96 -13.29 9.57
CA CYS A 113 4.63 -14.57 9.39
C CYS A 113 5.31 -14.58 8.01
N PRO A 114 6.41 -13.82 7.84
CA PRO A 114 7.09 -13.69 6.56
C PRO A 114 7.56 -15.05 6.05
N ASP A 115 7.62 -15.18 4.73
CA ASP A 115 8.08 -16.38 4.01
C ASP A 115 7.19 -17.62 4.17
N ILE A 116 6.00 -17.51 4.80
CA ILE A 116 5.08 -18.65 4.97
C ILE A 116 4.58 -19.19 3.61
N TRP A 117 4.58 -18.33 2.57
CA TRP A 117 4.22 -18.73 1.20
C TRP A 117 5.39 -19.34 0.42
N GLY A 118 6.62 -19.34 0.98
CA GLY A 118 7.83 -19.76 0.29
C GLY A 118 8.40 -18.71 -0.68
N PHE A 119 7.81 -17.51 -0.74
CA PHE A 119 8.29 -16.35 -1.50
C PHE A 119 7.92 -15.06 -0.78
N ASN A 120 8.57 -13.95 -1.14
CA ASN A 120 8.32 -12.63 -0.54
C ASN A 120 8.25 -11.55 -1.64
N LEU A 121 7.05 -11.01 -1.88
CA LEU A 121 6.80 -9.94 -2.87
C LEU A 121 7.32 -8.58 -2.41
N LYS A 122 7.46 -8.36 -1.11
CA LYS A 122 7.92 -7.09 -0.52
C LYS A 122 9.43 -7.08 -0.24
N LYS A 123 10.17 -8.14 -0.61
CA LYS A 123 11.60 -8.27 -0.28
C LYS A 123 12.41 -7.04 -0.69
N ASN A 124 12.29 -6.60 -1.94
CA ASN A 124 13.03 -5.44 -2.44
C ASN A 124 12.69 -4.14 -1.68
N LEU A 125 11.40 -3.93 -1.37
CA LEU A 125 10.95 -2.78 -0.60
C LEU A 125 11.45 -2.81 0.85
N GLN A 126 11.43 -4.00 1.46
CA GLN A 126 11.97 -4.20 2.80
C GLN A 126 13.49 -4.01 2.82
N ASP A 127 14.22 -4.53 1.83
CA ASP A 127 15.66 -4.34 1.68
C ASP A 127 16.02 -2.86 1.51
N GLU A 128 15.21 -2.09 0.77
CA GLU A 128 15.38 -0.64 0.64
C GLU A 128 15.15 0.09 1.97
N ARG A 129 14.11 -0.29 2.72
CA ARG A 129 13.84 0.28 4.06
C ARG A 129 14.96 -0.06 5.04
N ASP A 130 15.40 -1.31 5.07
CA ASP A 130 16.46 -1.79 5.96
C ASP A 130 17.81 -1.13 5.62
N SER A 131 18.10 -0.86 4.34
CA SER A 131 19.33 -0.17 3.92
C SER A 131 19.45 1.27 4.43
N LYS A 132 18.36 1.90 4.84
CA LYS A 132 18.34 3.24 5.44
C LYS A 132 18.63 3.23 6.94
N SER A 133 18.55 2.06 7.58
CA SER A 133 18.89 1.86 8.98
C SER A 133 20.38 1.55 9.12
N LYS A 134 20.97 1.90 10.28
CA LYS A 134 22.33 1.48 10.60
C LYS A 134 22.33 -0.02 10.85
N ASP A 135 23.34 -0.72 10.35
CA ASP A 135 23.53 -2.14 10.63
C ASP A 135 23.56 -2.39 12.13
N PHE A 136 22.67 -3.25 12.59
CA PHE A 136 22.67 -3.74 13.95
C PHE A 136 23.03 -5.24 13.92
N PRO A 137 24.01 -5.69 14.73
CA PRO A 137 24.41 -7.10 14.71
C PRO A 137 23.27 -8.01 15.12
N THR A 138 23.23 -9.20 14.52
CA THR A 138 22.29 -10.23 14.96
C THR A 138 22.61 -10.63 16.39
N LEU A 139 21.60 -10.62 17.24
CA LEU A 139 21.70 -11.07 18.63
C LEU A 139 22.11 -12.55 18.67
N GLU A 140 23.05 -12.90 19.55
CA GLU A 140 23.49 -14.28 19.74
C GLU A 140 22.41 -15.09 20.46
N GLY A 141 22.09 -16.28 19.94
CA GLY A 141 21.12 -17.20 20.52
C GLY A 141 19.69 -16.66 20.59
N ASP A 142 18.88 -17.31 21.43
CA ASP A 142 17.51 -16.90 21.73
C ASP A 142 17.48 -15.76 22.78
N ILE A 143 16.49 -14.88 22.65
CA ILE A 143 16.24 -13.85 23.66
C ILE A 143 15.68 -14.50 24.93
N SER A 144 16.24 -14.11 26.08
CA SER A 144 15.81 -14.52 27.42
C SER A 144 15.49 -13.30 28.29
N ASP A 145 14.94 -13.54 29.49
CA ASP A 145 14.64 -12.52 30.47
C ASP A 145 15.85 -11.61 30.80
N SER A 146 17.04 -12.20 30.82
CA SER A 146 18.30 -11.52 31.16
C SER A 146 19.04 -10.92 29.95
N THR A 147 18.58 -11.16 28.73
CA THR A 147 19.22 -10.59 27.55
C THR A 147 19.20 -9.06 27.65
N PRO A 148 20.37 -8.39 27.51
CA PRO A 148 20.44 -6.94 27.66
C PRO A 148 19.78 -6.22 26.48
N LEU A 149 19.16 -5.08 26.78
CA LEU A 149 18.65 -4.15 25.74
C LEU A 149 19.82 -3.39 25.09
N PRO A 150 19.62 -2.83 23.88
CA PRO A 150 20.53 -1.87 23.28
C PRO A 150 20.85 -0.74 24.25
N SER A 151 22.09 -0.19 24.13
CA SER A 151 22.59 0.83 25.07
C SER A 151 21.77 2.12 25.05
N THR A 152 21.11 2.40 23.93
CA THR A 152 20.25 3.59 23.76
C THR A 152 18.96 3.24 23.06
N GLY A 153 17.86 3.92 23.40
CA GLY A 153 16.58 3.79 22.70
C GLY A 153 16.66 4.18 21.20
N LYS A 154 17.69 4.94 20.81
CA LYS A 154 17.96 5.31 19.41
C LYS A 154 18.43 4.13 18.56
N GLU A 155 18.94 3.08 19.18
CA GLU A 155 19.35 1.84 18.49
C GLU A 155 18.18 0.86 18.28
N TRP A 156 17.05 1.09 18.95
CA TRP A 156 15.89 0.21 18.87
C TRP A 156 15.33 0.04 17.44
N PRO A 157 15.14 1.11 16.62
CA PRO A 157 14.75 0.95 15.23
C PRO A 157 15.75 0.14 14.40
N ASN A 158 17.06 0.31 14.64
CA ASN A 158 18.10 -0.43 13.92
C ASN A 158 18.08 -1.92 14.30
N LEU A 159 17.84 -2.24 15.58
CA LEU A 159 17.66 -3.61 16.05
C LEU A 159 16.47 -4.28 15.35
N LEU A 160 15.33 -3.56 15.23
CA LEU A 160 14.13 -4.07 14.57
C LEU A 160 14.25 -4.15 13.04
N ALA A 161 15.10 -3.35 12.42
CA ALA A 161 15.41 -3.44 10.99
C ALA A 161 16.12 -4.76 10.64
N ASN A 162 16.87 -5.33 11.58
CA ASN A 162 17.42 -6.67 11.42
C ASN A 162 16.30 -7.73 11.57
N ARG A 163 15.94 -8.38 10.47
CA ARG A 163 14.80 -9.33 10.40
C ARG A 163 14.94 -10.51 11.35
N GLU A 164 16.15 -11.01 11.54
CA GLU A 164 16.40 -12.12 12.47
C GLU A 164 16.17 -11.68 13.91
N ASN A 165 16.66 -10.50 14.29
CA ASN A 165 16.41 -9.92 15.61
C ASN A 165 14.92 -9.69 15.83
N LYS A 166 14.23 -9.10 14.85
CA LYS A 166 12.77 -8.90 14.92
C LYS A 166 12.04 -10.22 15.16
N ARG A 167 12.41 -11.28 14.43
CA ARG A 167 11.82 -12.61 14.62
C ARG A 167 12.09 -13.18 16.02
N LYS A 168 13.32 -13.06 16.53
CA LYS A 168 13.67 -13.45 17.90
C LYS A 168 12.84 -12.70 18.95
N ILE A 169 12.63 -11.40 18.74
CA ILE A 169 11.80 -10.57 19.62
C ILE A 169 10.34 -11.06 19.60
N ILE A 170 9.75 -11.28 18.44
CA ILE A 170 8.39 -11.78 18.30
C ILE A 170 8.25 -13.14 19.01
N THR A 171 9.21 -14.05 18.81
CA THR A 171 9.23 -15.35 19.49
C THR A 171 9.31 -15.21 21.01
N TYR A 172 10.13 -14.27 21.50
CA TYR A 172 10.24 -13.98 22.93
C TYR A 172 8.95 -13.39 23.51
N VAL A 173 8.31 -12.46 22.80
CA VAL A 173 6.98 -11.94 23.17
C VAL A 173 5.96 -13.08 23.25
N GLY A 174 5.96 -14.00 22.28
CA GLY A 174 5.11 -15.18 22.28
C GLY A 174 5.31 -16.05 23.52
N LYS A 175 6.58 -16.41 23.83
CA LYS A 175 6.93 -17.18 25.02
C LYS A 175 6.46 -16.49 26.30
N THR A 176 6.62 -15.16 26.39
CA THR A 176 6.20 -14.37 27.56
C THR A 176 4.68 -14.38 27.73
N ILE A 177 3.90 -14.24 26.64
CA ILE A 177 2.43 -14.29 26.69
C ILE A 177 1.95 -15.68 27.12
N LEU A 178 2.55 -16.76 26.60
CA LEU A 178 2.20 -18.12 27.00
C LEU A 178 2.45 -18.37 28.50
N ALA A 179 3.42 -17.68 29.11
CA ALA A 179 3.67 -17.75 30.54
C ALA A 179 2.63 -17.00 31.39
N LEU A 180 1.84 -16.09 30.81
CA LEU A 180 0.81 -15.34 31.53
C LEU A 180 -0.35 -16.21 32.03
N LYS A 181 -0.50 -17.44 31.56
CA LYS A 181 -1.55 -18.37 32.01
C LYS A 181 -1.63 -18.50 33.55
N GLU A 182 -0.48 -18.38 34.24
CA GLU A 182 -0.41 -18.49 35.70
C GLU A 182 -1.03 -17.28 36.41
N THR A 183 -1.15 -16.13 35.72
CA THR A 183 -1.61 -14.85 36.30
C THR A 183 -2.87 -14.33 35.63
N MET A 184 -3.42 -15.03 34.66
CA MET A 184 -4.67 -14.63 33.99
C MET A 184 -5.85 -14.65 34.95
N ASN A 185 -6.77 -13.68 34.75
CA ASN A 185 -8.05 -13.64 35.46
C ASN A 185 -9.05 -14.62 34.86
N ASP A 186 -9.96 -15.12 35.68
CA ASP A 186 -11.07 -15.97 35.21
C ASP A 186 -11.91 -15.23 34.17
N GLY A 187 -12.28 -15.92 33.09
CA GLY A 187 -13.14 -15.38 32.03
C GLY A 187 -12.42 -14.40 31.07
N LYS A 188 -11.11 -14.19 31.22
CA LYS A 188 -10.28 -13.41 30.29
C LYS A 188 -9.35 -14.31 29.49
N GLY A 189 -9.11 -13.97 28.23
CA GLY A 189 -8.25 -14.72 27.32
C GLY A 189 -7.34 -13.85 26.49
N ILE A 190 -6.15 -14.38 26.15
CA ILE A 190 -5.28 -13.80 25.14
C ILE A 190 -5.07 -14.82 24.02
N VAL A 191 -5.37 -14.44 22.78
CA VAL A 191 -5.09 -15.24 21.60
C VAL A 191 -3.84 -14.68 20.92
N ILE A 192 -2.81 -15.51 20.72
CA ILE A 192 -1.57 -15.07 20.08
C ILE A 192 -1.30 -15.87 18.82
N GLY A 193 -1.07 -15.16 17.70
CA GLY A 193 -0.80 -15.74 16.39
C GLY A 193 0.37 -15.10 15.67
N GLY A 194 1.07 -15.88 14.80
CA GLY A 194 2.22 -15.41 14.02
C GLY A 194 3.55 -15.38 14.77
N CYS A 195 3.61 -15.84 16.02
CA CYS A 195 4.84 -15.93 16.79
C CYS A 195 5.62 -17.23 16.57
N THR A 196 5.11 -18.14 15.75
CA THR A 196 5.76 -19.39 15.34
C THR A 196 5.89 -19.45 13.83
N GLU A 197 6.92 -20.13 13.31
CA GLU A 197 7.19 -20.23 11.86
C GLU A 197 6.10 -20.98 11.09
N ASP A 198 5.39 -21.91 11.77
CA ASP A 198 4.32 -22.71 11.16
C ASP A 198 2.94 -22.05 11.24
N GLY A 199 2.86 -20.80 11.67
CA GLY A 199 1.62 -20.03 11.75
C GLY A 199 0.64 -20.45 12.83
N LYS A 200 1.07 -21.29 13.80
CA LYS A 200 0.23 -21.71 14.93
C LYS A 200 -0.29 -20.54 15.75
N THR A 201 -1.48 -20.73 16.30
CA THR A 201 -2.17 -19.79 17.20
C THR A 201 -2.47 -20.49 18.52
N TYR A 202 -2.37 -19.77 19.62
CA TYR A 202 -2.64 -20.29 20.97
C TYR A 202 -3.63 -19.38 21.69
N HIS A 203 -4.54 -19.97 22.44
CA HIS A 203 -5.40 -19.30 23.40
C HIS A 203 -4.83 -19.48 24.80
N VAL A 204 -4.49 -18.38 25.44
CA VAL A 204 -3.93 -18.32 26.79
C VAL A 204 -5.02 -17.91 27.75
N GLN A 205 -5.39 -18.84 28.62
CA GLN A 205 -6.38 -18.65 29.68
C GLN A 205 -5.76 -19.00 31.04
N LYS A 206 -6.51 -18.78 32.11
CA LYS A 206 -6.06 -19.16 33.45
C LYS A 206 -5.74 -20.65 33.52
N GLY A 207 -4.48 -20.96 33.81
CA GLY A 207 -3.97 -22.31 33.97
C GLY A 207 -3.74 -23.10 32.67
N ALA A 208 -4.07 -22.56 31.49
CA ALA A 208 -4.00 -23.30 30.22
C ALA A 208 -3.48 -22.48 29.04
N ASN A 209 -2.78 -23.16 28.14
CA ASN A 209 -2.47 -22.68 26.80
C ASN A 209 -3.03 -23.70 25.80
N GLU A 210 -4.10 -23.32 25.13
CA GLU A 210 -4.77 -24.21 24.18
C GLU A 210 -4.36 -23.86 22.74
N PRO A 211 -3.84 -24.80 21.96
CA PRO A 211 -3.62 -24.55 20.56
C PRO A 211 -4.98 -24.43 19.84
N LEU A 212 -5.06 -23.45 18.91
CA LEU A 212 -6.24 -23.21 18.07
C LEU A 212 -5.96 -23.65 16.63
N PRO A 213 -6.18 -24.94 16.28
CA PRO A 213 -5.94 -25.44 14.93
C PRO A 213 -6.75 -24.72 13.86
N GLU A 214 -7.95 -24.28 14.18
CA GLU A 214 -8.86 -23.54 13.32
C GLU A 214 -8.35 -22.14 12.97
N LEU A 215 -7.46 -21.57 13.78
CA LEU A 215 -6.73 -20.33 13.51
C LEU A 215 -5.27 -20.56 13.10
N LYS A 216 -4.92 -21.76 12.67
CA LYS A 216 -3.67 -21.95 11.95
C LYS A 216 -3.78 -21.23 10.61
N CYS A 217 -3.16 -20.07 10.52
CA CYS A 217 -3.23 -19.21 9.36
C CYS A 217 -2.00 -19.36 8.45
N ASN A 218 -2.21 -19.18 7.14
CA ASN A 218 -1.13 -19.02 6.16
C ASN A 218 -1.00 -17.58 5.65
N HIS A 219 -1.43 -16.60 6.44
CA HIS A 219 -1.25 -15.19 6.14
C HIS A 219 0.20 -14.78 6.37
N GLU A 220 0.80 -14.12 5.39
CA GLU A 220 2.14 -13.54 5.52
C GLU A 220 2.13 -12.30 6.41
N GLU A 221 1.06 -11.49 6.32
CA GLU A 221 0.93 -10.20 7.00
C GLU A 221 -0.18 -10.21 8.06
N ALA A 222 0.06 -9.48 9.13
CA ALA A 222 -0.93 -9.22 10.17
C ALA A 222 -2.16 -8.51 9.59
N ASP A 223 -1.96 -7.61 8.61
CA ASP A 223 -3.02 -6.80 7.97
C ASP A 223 -4.19 -7.63 7.43
N THR A 224 -3.94 -8.83 6.94
CA THR A 224 -5.00 -9.75 6.52
C THR A 224 -5.39 -10.72 7.64
N ARG A 225 -4.44 -11.16 8.46
CA ARG A 225 -4.66 -12.15 9.51
C ARG A 225 -5.60 -11.67 10.61
N VAL A 226 -5.60 -10.37 10.95
CA VAL A 226 -6.51 -9.79 11.96
C VAL A 226 -7.98 -10.06 11.62
N PHE A 227 -8.34 -10.18 10.34
CA PHE A 227 -9.72 -10.45 9.90
C PHE A 227 -10.12 -11.90 10.07
N ALA A 228 -9.19 -12.85 9.93
CA ALA A 228 -9.44 -14.24 10.26
C ALA A 228 -9.74 -14.39 11.76
N HIS A 229 -8.98 -13.69 12.62
CA HIS A 229 -9.24 -13.65 14.05
C HIS A 229 -10.56 -12.95 14.39
N ALA A 230 -10.90 -11.83 13.73
CA ALA A 230 -12.17 -11.11 13.91
C ALA A 230 -13.38 -11.95 13.49
N LYS A 231 -13.24 -12.79 12.47
CA LYS A 231 -14.29 -13.69 12.03
C LYS A 231 -14.46 -14.88 12.97
N TRP A 232 -13.33 -15.41 13.48
CA TRP A 232 -13.31 -16.58 14.34
C TRP A 232 -13.90 -16.32 15.72
N THR A 233 -13.56 -15.19 16.36
CA THR A 233 -14.06 -14.89 17.72
C THR A 233 -15.59 -14.89 17.75
N GLU A 234 -16.18 -15.47 18.81
CA GLU A 234 -17.62 -15.50 19.01
C GLU A 234 -18.16 -14.19 19.60
N ARG A 235 -17.29 -13.25 19.96
CA ARG A 235 -17.68 -11.97 20.54
C ARG A 235 -18.47 -11.11 19.57
N ASN A 236 -19.52 -10.47 20.08
CA ASN A 236 -20.40 -9.61 19.29
C ASN A 236 -19.75 -8.28 18.91
N VAL A 237 -18.79 -7.81 19.71
CA VAL A 237 -18.04 -6.58 19.45
C VAL A 237 -16.59 -6.91 19.16
N CYS A 238 -16.09 -6.51 17.99
CA CYS A 238 -14.72 -6.70 17.56
C CYS A 238 -14.06 -5.33 17.32
N GLN A 239 -13.05 -4.99 18.11
CA GLN A 239 -12.22 -3.81 17.88
C GLN A 239 -10.89 -4.22 17.28
N ILE A 240 -10.58 -3.72 16.08
CA ILE A 240 -9.28 -3.89 15.44
C ILE A 240 -8.41 -2.67 15.78
N VAL A 241 -7.22 -2.91 16.32
CA VAL A 241 -6.22 -1.89 16.68
C VAL A 241 -5.05 -2.02 15.72
N ALA A 242 -4.91 -1.09 14.79
CA ALA A 242 -3.89 -1.13 13.76
C ALA A 242 -3.62 0.26 13.18
N ALA A 243 -2.39 0.54 12.79
CA ALA A 243 -2.00 1.84 12.23
C ALA A 243 -2.16 1.93 10.70
N ASP A 244 -2.05 0.80 9.97
CA ASP A 244 -2.05 0.80 8.51
C ASP A 244 -3.44 1.11 7.92
N THR A 245 -3.46 1.97 6.89
CA THR A 245 -4.68 2.34 6.15
C THR A 245 -5.21 1.22 5.27
N ASP A 246 -4.39 0.24 4.92
CA ASP A 246 -4.82 -0.92 4.14
C ASP A 246 -5.82 -1.76 4.91
N ILE A 247 -5.70 -1.85 6.24
CA ILE A 247 -6.67 -2.52 7.13
C ILE A 247 -8.07 -1.92 7.00
N PHE A 248 -8.20 -0.59 6.91
CA PHE A 248 -9.48 0.06 6.67
C PHE A 248 -10.11 -0.43 5.35
N SER A 249 -9.33 -0.50 4.28
CA SER A 249 -9.80 -0.92 2.95
C SER A 249 -10.11 -2.42 2.88
N ILE A 250 -9.30 -3.27 3.55
CA ILE A 250 -9.58 -4.71 3.66
C ILE A 250 -10.89 -4.94 4.43
N LEU A 251 -11.12 -4.17 5.50
CA LEU A 251 -12.38 -4.25 6.25
C LEU A 251 -13.57 -3.87 5.38
N LEU A 252 -13.50 -2.77 4.63
CA LEU A 252 -14.58 -2.38 3.71
C LEU A 252 -14.87 -3.45 2.66
N LEU A 253 -13.82 -4.08 2.09
CA LEU A 253 -13.96 -5.14 1.10
C LEU A 253 -14.66 -6.38 1.66
N ASN A 254 -14.40 -6.71 2.93
CA ASN A 254 -14.88 -7.92 3.59
C ASN A 254 -16.01 -7.66 4.57
N TYR A 255 -16.56 -6.45 4.63
CA TYR A 255 -17.52 -6.05 5.65
C TYR A 255 -18.75 -6.97 5.73
N HIS A 256 -19.22 -7.45 4.60
CA HIS A 256 -20.35 -8.39 4.52
C HIS A 256 -20.13 -9.71 5.29
N HIS A 257 -18.89 -10.08 5.60
CA HIS A 257 -18.58 -11.25 6.42
C HIS A 257 -18.80 -11.02 7.92
N PHE A 258 -19.02 -9.77 8.34
CA PHE A 258 -19.18 -9.35 9.74
C PHE A 258 -20.61 -8.91 10.08
N GLU A 259 -21.59 -9.27 9.25
CA GLU A 259 -22.99 -9.02 9.54
C GLU A 259 -23.37 -9.62 10.92
N GLY A 260 -24.08 -8.81 11.73
CA GLY A 260 -24.43 -9.16 13.11
C GLY A 260 -23.37 -8.87 14.16
N LYS A 261 -22.13 -8.49 13.76
CA LYS A 261 -21.09 -8.03 14.69
C LYS A 261 -20.96 -6.51 14.65
N THR A 262 -20.63 -5.92 15.78
CA THR A 262 -20.20 -4.52 15.85
C THR A 262 -18.70 -4.46 15.58
N MET A 263 -18.31 -3.82 14.48
CA MET A 263 -16.92 -3.66 14.07
C MET A 263 -16.42 -2.25 14.41
N LEU A 264 -15.35 -2.19 15.18
CA LEU A 264 -14.68 -0.97 15.60
C LEU A 264 -13.26 -0.95 15.03
N LEU A 265 -12.80 0.19 14.53
CA LEU A 265 -11.44 0.37 14.03
C LEU A 265 -10.74 1.48 14.80
N ASP A 266 -9.67 1.13 15.49
CA ASP A 266 -8.80 2.02 16.25
C ASP A 266 -7.46 2.16 15.50
N GLN A 267 -7.23 3.33 14.94
CA GLN A 267 -6.01 3.66 14.22
C GLN A 267 -5.21 4.76 14.92
N SER A 268 -5.29 4.81 16.26
CA SER A 268 -4.58 5.78 17.12
C SER A 268 -4.94 7.24 16.85
N ASP A 269 -6.15 7.50 16.37
CA ASP A 269 -6.63 8.83 16.01
C ASP A 269 -7.13 9.58 17.26
N HIS A 270 -6.20 10.10 18.05
CA HIS A 270 -6.48 10.93 19.25
C HIS A 270 -7.51 10.34 20.23
N GLY A 271 -7.45 9.01 20.45
CA GLY A 271 -8.37 8.32 21.36
C GLY A 271 -9.77 8.12 20.80
N ARG A 272 -9.99 8.36 19.52
CA ARG A 272 -11.24 8.07 18.80
C ARG A 272 -11.19 6.70 18.15
N VAL A 273 -12.32 6.01 18.18
CA VAL A 273 -12.50 4.72 17.53
C VAL A 273 -13.61 4.86 16.49
N LEU A 274 -13.34 4.42 15.26
CA LEU A 274 -14.30 4.49 14.17
C LEU A 274 -15.28 3.30 14.25
N HIS A 275 -16.56 3.59 14.30
CA HIS A 275 -17.64 2.59 14.26
C HIS A 275 -17.95 2.23 12.82
N MET A 276 -17.44 1.12 12.36
CA MET A 276 -17.53 0.73 10.95
C MET A 276 -18.96 0.44 10.49
N ASN A 277 -19.82 -0.06 11.39
CA ASN A 277 -21.23 -0.29 11.04
C ASN A 277 -21.94 1.04 10.72
N ALA A 278 -21.77 2.07 11.56
CA ALA A 278 -22.36 3.39 11.32
C ALA A 278 -21.79 4.02 10.03
N LEU A 279 -20.47 3.89 9.80
CA LEU A 279 -19.83 4.37 8.58
C LEU A 279 -20.43 3.70 7.32
N VAL A 280 -20.57 2.37 7.34
CA VAL A 280 -21.11 1.60 6.21
C VAL A 280 -22.60 1.87 6.00
N GLU A 281 -23.36 2.05 7.07
CA GLU A 281 -24.76 2.47 7.00
C GLU A 281 -24.88 3.84 6.32
N ALA A 282 -24.11 4.84 6.74
CA ALA A 282 -24.06 6.15 6.10
C ALA A 282 -23.67 6.07 4.61
N MET A 283 -22.72 5.20 4.26
CA MET A 283 -22.36 4.95 2.85
C MET A 283 -23.53 4.36 2.05
N ASN A 284 -24.27 3.43 2.62
CA ASN A 284 -25.40 2.79 1.96
C ASN A 284 -26.62 3.70 1.84
N GLU A 285 -26.76 4.67 2.73
CA GLU A 285 -27.84 5.66 2.73
C GLU A 285 -27.51 6.93 1.93
N ASP A 286 -26.29 7.03 1.39
CA ASP A 286 -25.86 8.20 0.59
C ASP A 286 -26.84 8.47 -0.56
N GLN A 287 -27.44 9.67 -0.56
CA GLN A 287 -28.43 10.12 -1.55
C GLN A 287 -27.78 10.89 -2.71
N ASP A 288 -26.46 10.99 -2.75
CA ASP A 288 -25.75 11.58 -3.88
C ASP A 288 -26.06 10.81 -5.17
N THR A 289 -26.36 11.54 -6.23
CA THR A 289 -26.78 10.98 -7.51
C THR A 289 -25.76 9.99 -8.08
N ASP A 290 -24.47 10.30 -7.93
CA ASP A 290 -23.39 9.45 -8.43
C ASP A 290 -23.32 8.13 -7.63
N MET A 291 -23.50 8.20 -6.31
CA MET A 291 -23.50 7.02 -5.44
C MET A 291 -24.75 6.14 -5.66
N ILE A 292 -25.92 6.75 -5.88
CA ILE A 292 -27.15 6.03 -6.27
C ILE A 292 -26.93 5.30 -7.60
N GLN A 293 -26.41 5.98 -8.61
CA GLN A 293 -26.15 5.39 -9.91
C GLN A 293 -25.14 4.25 -9.84
N LEU A 294 -24.09 4.39 -9.02
CA LEU A 294 -23.07 3.37 -8.82
C LEU A 294 -23.68 2.11 -8.23
N ARG A 295 -24.52 2.20 -7.20
CA ARG A 295 -25.24 1.06 -6.60
C ARG A 295 -26.19 0.38 -7.58
N GLN A 296 -26.96 1.18 -8.32
CA GLN A 296 -28.01 0.66 -9.21
C GLN A 296 -27.48 0.03 -10.51
N ARG A 297 -26.39 0.57 -11.06
CA ARG A 297 -25.86 0.15 -12.36
C ARG A 297 -24.83 -0.96 -12.29
N ASN A 298 -24.09 -1.04 -11.20
CA ASN A 298 -22.86 -1.83 -11.18
C ASN A 298 -22.93 -3.04 -10.23
N ASP A 299 -24.02 -3.22 -9.51
CA ASP A 299 -24.18 -4.29 -8.49
C ASP A 299 -22.95 -4.40 -7.56
N ILE A 300 -22.41 -3.23 -7.17
CA ILE A 300 -21.29 -3.11 -6.27
C ILE A 300 -21.67 -2.29 -5.05
N SER A 301 -21.36 -2.79 -3.86
CA SER A 301 -21.58 -2.02 -2.63
C SER A 301 -20.63 -0.82 -2.56
N ILE A 302 -21.07 0.27 -1.96
CA ILE A 302 -20.24 1.47 -1.79
C ILE A 302 -18.96 1.18 -0.98
N PRO A 303 -18.97 0.39 0.12
CA PRO A 303 -17.74 -0.03 0.79
C PRO A 303 -16.78 -0.77 -0.13
N THR A 304 -17.27 -1.72 -0.94
CA THR A 304 -16.43 -2.43 -1.91
C THR A 304 -15.86 -1.49 -2.97
N PHE A 305 -16.65 -0.54 -3.47
CA PHE A 305 -16.17 0.47 -4.41
C PHE A 305 -14.97 1.24 -3.84
N PHE A 306 -15.07 1.77 -2.62
CA PHE A 306 -13.95 2.50 -2.00
C PHE A 306 -12.72 1.64 -1.76
N ALA A 307 -12.90 0.38 -1.38
CA ALA A 307 -11.79 -0.57 -1.24
C ALA A 307 -11.06 -0.79 -2.58
N LEU A 308 -11.79 -0.92 -3.69
CA LEU A 308 -11.21 -1.05 -5.03
C LEU A 308 -10.51 0.24 -5.48
N VAL A 309 -11.09 1.41 -5.20
CA VAL A 309 -10.42 2.70 -5.49
C VAL A 309 -9.11 2.80 -4.72
N HIS A 310 -9.06 2.36 -3.47
CA HIS A 310 -7.83 2.33 -2.68
C HIS A 310 -6.76 1.43 -3.33
N LEU A 311 -7.12 0.24 -3.80
CA LEU A 311 -6.19 -0.64 -4.52
C LEU A 311 -5.67 -0.02 -5.82
N LEU A 312 -6.51 0.73 -6.54
CA LEU A 312 -6.12 1.43 -7.77
C LEU A 312 -5.15 2.58 -7.54
N LEU A 313 -5.09 3.12 -6.32
CA LEU A 313 -4.07 4.09 -5.90
C LEU A 313 -2.69 3.46 -5.72
N GLY A 314 -2.61 2.15 -5.66
CA GLY A 314 -1.40 1.39 -5.42
C GLY A 314 -1.26 0.88 -3.99
N SER A 315 -0.34 -0.05 -3.79
CA SER A 315 0.02 -0.62 -2.49
C SER A 315 1.51 -0.95 -2.50
N ASP A 316 2.02 -1.60 -1.47
CA ASP A 316 3.41 -2.05 -1.41
C ASP A 316 3.82 -2.96 -2.59
N ILE A 317 2.84 -3.63 -3.21
CA ILE A 317 3.05 -4.52 -4.36
C ILE A 317 2.27 -4.11 -5.61
N LEU A 318 1.65 -2.93 -5.63
CA LEU A 318 0.91 -2.40 -6.77
C LEU A 318 1.46 -1.03 -7.17
N CYS A 319 1.66 -0.83 -8.48
CA CYS A 319 2.08 0.46 -9.00
C CYS A 319 1.00 1.52 -8.82
N SER A 320 1.44 2.74 -8.47
CA SER A 320 0.61 3.94 -8.48
C SER A 320 0.86 4.76 -9.75
N PRO A 321 -0.18 5.23 -10.46
CA PRO A 321 0.01 6.06 -11.63
C PRO A 321 0.57 7.44 -11.27
N ARG A 322 1.75 7.79 -11.82
CA ARG A 322 2.42 9.08 -11.58
C ARG A 322 1.54 10.26 -11.96
N GLY A 323 1.45 11.25 -11.07
CA GLY A 323 0.73 12.49 -11.33
C GLY A 323 -0.79 12.39 -11.24
N PHE A 324 -1.34 11.27 -10.76
CA PHE A 324 -2.76 11.11 -10.47
C PHE A 324 -2.97 10.92 -8.98
N GLY A 325 -3.35 12.00 -8.30
CA GLY A 325 -3.63 11.98 -6.85
C GLY A 325 -4.96 11.30 -6.50
N PRO A 326 -5.18 10.99 -5.21
CA PRO A 326 -6.36 10.25 -4.74
C PRO A 326 -7.70 10.89 -5.13
N ALA A 327 -7.81 12.23 -5.05
CA ALA A 327 -9.02 12.94 -5.44
C ALA A 327 -9.36 12.77 -6.94
N MET A 328 -8.35 12.82 -7.81
CA MET A 328 -8.54 12.62 -9.25
C MET A 328 -8.90 11.17 -9.57
N VAL A 329 -8.24 10.21 -8.91
CA VAL A 329 -8.54 8.77 -9.08
C VAL A 329 -9.97 8.49 -8.66
N LEU A 330 -10.38 8.96 -7.46
CA LEU A 330 -11.75 8.81 -6.97
C LEU A 330 -12.76 9.40 -7.96
N LYS A 331 -12.54 10.64 -8.40
CA LYS A 331 -13.45 11.32 -9.32
C LYS A 331 -13.55 10.60 -10.66
N ALA A 332 -12.43 10.11 -11.21
CA ALA A 332 -12.46 9.31 -12.44
C ALA A 332 -13.22 7.98 -12.25
N CYS A 333 -13.04 7.31 -11.11
CA CYS A 333 -13.76 6.08 -10.79
C CYS A 333 -15.28 6.32 -10.67
N ILE A 334 -15.71 7.46 -10.14
CA ILE A 334 -17.12 7.85 -10.06
C ILE A 334 -17.66 8.18 -11.47
N ASP A 335 -17.03 9.11 -12.19
CA ASP A 335 -17.51 9.61 -13.49
C ASP A 335 -17.61 8.48 -14.54
N PHE A 336 -16.73 7.49 -14.47
CA PHE A 336 -16.67 6.36 -15.42
C PHE A 336 -17.06 5.01 -14.79
N SER A 337 -17.79 5.05 -13.68
CA SER A 337 -18.15 3.83 -12.90
C SER A 337 -18.84 2.76 -13.74
N ALA A 338 -19.73 3.16 -14.66
CA ALA A 338 -20.46 2.24 -15.53
C ALA A 338 -19.53 1.40 -16.44
N PHE A 339 -18.35 1.90 -16.76
CA PHE A 339 -17.36 1.21 -17.59
C PHE A 339 -16.29 0.47 -16.78
N LEU A 340 -15.99 0.98 -15.57
CA LEU A 340 -14.93 0.43 -14.72
C LEU A 340 -15.42 -0.70 -13.82
N PHE A 341 -16.68 -0.69 -13.42
CA PHE A 341 -17.28 -1.63 -12.46
C PHE A 341 -18.48 -2.38 -13.06
N SER A 342 -18.50 -2.58 -14.37
CA SER A 342 -19.55 -3.35 -15.04
C SER A 342 -19.52 -4.84 -14.62
N ASN A 343 -20.70 -5.50 -14.62
CA ASN A 343 -20.83 -6.87 -14.13
C ASN A 343 -19.97 -7.90 -14.87
N GLU A 344 -19.70 -7.71 -16.16
CA GLU A 344 -18.93 -8.68 -16.95
C GLU A 344 -17.41 -8.39 -16.97
N LYS A 345 -17.01 -7.12 -17.08
CA LYS A 345 -15.61 -6.69 -17.31
C LYS A 345 -15.09 -5.74 -16.25
N GLY A 346 -15.78 -5.66 -15.13
CA GLY A 346 -15.45 -4.72 -14.06
C GLY A 346 -14.23 -5.14 -13.26
N ILE A 347 -13.60 -4.16 -12.63
CA ILE A 347 -12.43 -4.33 -11.76
C ILE A 347 -12.72 -5.32 -10.62
N GLN A 348 -13.95 -5.33 -10.09
CA GLN A 348 -14.37 -6.27 -9.04
C GLN A 348 -14.25 -7.73 -9.45
N ASN A 349 -14.27 -8.04 -10.75
CA ASN A 349 -14.19 -9.40 -11.27
C ASN A 349 -12.75 -9.92 -11.44
N LEU A 350 -11.74 -9.08 -11.27
CA LEU A 350 -10.34 -9.50 -11.26
C LEU A 350 -10.03 -10.56 -10.19
N ARG A 351 -10.88 -10.71 -9.17
CA ARG A 351 -10.81 -11.81 -8.19
C ARG A 351 -11.19 -13.19 -8.75
N LEU A 352 -11.94 -13.20 -9.86
CA LEU A 352 -12.31 -14.40 -10.60
C LEU A 352 -11.22 -14.66 -11.64
N ASP A 353 -10.85 -15.90 -11.91
CA ASP A 353 -9.80 -16.24 -12.90
C ASP A 353 -10.26 -16.05 -14.35
N ASP A 354 -11.03 -14.99 -14.60
CA ASP A 354 -11.60 -14.71 -15.90
C ASP A 354 -10.62 -13.93 -16.77
N HIS A 355 -10.24 -14.51 -17.90
CA HIS A 355 -9.38 -13.89 -18.91
C HIS A 355 -9.96 -12.57 -19.47
N ASP A 356 -11.27 -12.37 -19.37
CA ASP A 356 -11.96 -11.19 -19.89
C ASP A 356 -11.71 -9.92 -19.07
N CYS A 357 -11.18 -10.04 -17.83
CA CYS A 357 -10.92 -8.91 -16.95
C CYS A 357 -9.54 -8.27 -17.13
N LYS A 358 -8.65 -8.79 -18.00
CA LYS A 358 -7.31 -8.21 -18.23
C LYS A 358 -7.36 -6.77 -18.73
N ASP A 359 -8.42 -6.39 -19.42
CA ASP A 359 -8.64 -5.03 -19.90
C ASP A 359 -9.04 -4.03 -18.80
N ALA A 360 -9.33 -4.49 -17.59
CA ALA A 360 -9.84 -3.64 -16.50
C ALA A 360 -8.87 -2.50 -16.14
N TYR A 361 -7.57 -2.79 -16.08
CA TYR A 361 -6.57 -1.76 -15.79
C TYR A 361 -6.36 -0.79 -16.96
N CYS A 362 -6.52 -1.26 -18.23
CA CYS A 362 -6.55 -0.39 -19.41
C CYS A 362 -7.70 0.62 -19.30
N ARG A 363 -8.90 0.16 -18.97
CA ARG A 363 -10.09 1.01 -18.77
C ARG A 363 -9.86 2.04 -17.67
N PHE A 364 -9.27 1.63 -16.56
CA PHE A 364 -8.94 2.53 -15.46
C PHE A 364 -8.00 3.67 -15.90
N LEU A 365 -6.89 3.35 -16.58
CA LEU A 365 -5.99 4.41 -17.05
C LEU A 365 -6.62 5.28 -18.13
N LEU A 366 -7.39 4.72 -19.04
CA LEU A 366 -8.15 5.51 -20.01
C LEU A 366 -9.11 6.48 -19.33
N ALA A 367 -9.79 6.08 -18.28
CA ALA A 367 -10.66 6.95 -17.47
C ALA A 367 -9.87 8.10 -16.83
N LEU A 368 -8.70 7.82 -16.23
CA LEU A 368 -7.82 8.84 -15.66
C LEU A 368 -7.37 9.85 -16.71
N TYR A 369 -6.94 9.37 -17.89
CA TYR A 369 -6.50 10.24 -18.97
C TYR A 369 -7.65 11.05 -19.56
N LYS A 370 -8.82 10.44 -19.78
CA LYS A 370 -10.02 11.18 -20.23
C LYS A 370 -10.39 12.27 -19.26
N LYS A 371 -10.32 12.00 -17.95
CA LYS A 371 -10.61 13.00 -16.91
C LYS A 371 -9.61 14.16 -16.93
N ARG A 372 -8.32 13.87 -17.03
CA ARG A 372 -7.25 14.86 -16.99
C ARG A 372 -7.14 15.66 -18.29
N TYR A 373 -7.33 15.02 -19.43
CA TYR A 373 -7.12 15.59 -20.76
C TYR A 373 -8.41 15.70 -21.57
N THR A 374 -9.52 16.03 -20.91
CA THR A 374 -10.88 16.08 -21.50
C THR A 374 -10.92 16.82 -22.85
N ASN A 375 -10.25 17.95 -22.97
CA ASN A 375 -10.24 18.78 -24.18
C ASN A 375 -9.26 18.28 -25.27
N LYS A 376 -8.40 17.32 -24.97
CA LYS A 376 -7.42 16.78 -25.92
C LYS A 376 -7.86 15.47 -26.51
N ILE A 377 -8.47 14.61 -25.71
CA ILE A 377 -8.94 13.29 -26.12
C ILE A 377 -10.29 13.46 -26.83
N LYS A 378 -10.31 13.17 -28.11
CA LYS A 378 -11.49 13.34 -28.96
C LYS A 378 -12.52 12.25 -28.82
N MET A 379 -12.08 11.01 -28.52
CA MET A 379 -12.99 9.86 -28.32
C MET A 379 -14.02 10.15 -27.21
N THR A 380 -15.27 9.78 -27.47
CA THR A 380 -16.31 9.74 -26.41
C THR A 380 -16.04 8.58 -25.45
N PRO A 381 -16.63 8.57 -24.26
CA PRO A 381 -16.53 7.42 -23.36
C PRO A 381 -17.04 6.11 -24.01
N GLU A 382 -18.15 6.18 -24.74
CA GLU A 382 -18.76 5.04 -25.42
C GLU A 382 -17.83 4.46 -26.50
N GLU A 383 -17.19 5.31 -27.31
CA GLU A 383 -16.20 4.87 -28.29
C GLU A 383 -14.96 4.28 -27.62
N MET A 384 -14.50 4.90 -26.52
CA MET A 384 -13.28 4.50 -25.82
C MET A 384 -13.43 3.14 -25.12
N PHE A 385 -14.54 2.94 -24.41
CA PHE A 385 -14.77 1.74 -23.59
C PHE A 385 -15.59 0.66 -24.30
N GLY A 386 -16.34 1.03 -25.35
CA GLY A 386 -17.15 0.11 -26.15
C GLY A 386 -16.40 -0.59 -27.29
N THR A 387 -15.11 -0.25 -27.51
CA THR A 387 -14.31 -0.87 -28.56
C THR A 387 -14.09 -2.36 -28.31
N ALA A 388 -14.09 -3.14 -29.40
CA ALA A 388 -13.77 -4.57 -29.35
C ALA A 388 -12.30 -4.84 -28.93
N ASN A 389 -11.39 -3.89 -29.23
CA ASN A 389 -9.98 -3.95 -28.87
C ASN A 389 -9.60 -2.69 -28.07
N ILE A 390 -9.50 -2.82 -26.76
CA ILE A 390 -9.14 -1.71 -25.87
C ILE A 390 -7.75 -1.14 -26.18
N GLY A 391 -6.86 -1.92 -26.79
CA GLY A 391 -5.53 -1.48 -27.21
C GLY A 391 -5.57 -0.37 -28.26
N ASP A 392 -6.59 -0.34 -29.11
CA ASP A 392 -6.76 0.73 -30.12
C ASP A 392 -7.14 2.05 -29.41
N ALA A 393 -7.99 1.99 -28.40
CA ALA A 393 -8.30 3.16 -27.57
C ALA A 393 -7.06 3.66 -26.81
N VAL A 394 -6.26 2.75 -26.21
CA VAL A 394 -4.99 3.10 -25.55
C VAL A 394 -4.05 3.81 -26.52
N LYS A 395 -3.92 3.30 -27.75
CA LYS A 395 -3.07 3.89 -28.79
C LYS A 395 -3.56 5.29 -29.17
N THR A 396 -4.85 5.43 -29.49
CA THR A 396 -5.44 6.72 -29.89
C THR A 396 -5.29 7.78 -28.79
N VAL A 397 -5.61 7.43 -27.53
CA VAL A 397 -5.45 8.35 -26.39
C VAL A 397 -3.98 8.73 -26.19
N ARG A 398 -3.05 7.80 -26.38
CA ARG A 398 -1.62 8.07 -26.33
C ARG A 398 -1.20 9.09 -27.40
N GLU A 399 -1.68 8.93 -28.65
CA GLU A 399 -1.40 9.85 -29.74
C GLU A 399 -1.96 11.26 -29.47
N ASP A 400 -3.20 11.35 -28.99
CA ASP A 400 -3.89 12.62 -28.69
C ASP A 400 -3.16 13.47 -27.64
N VAL A 401 -2.52 12.81 -26.65
CA VAL A 401 -1.90 13.49 -25.49
C VAL A 401 -0.38 13.37 -25.43
N PHE A 402 0.25 12.80 -26.45
CA PHE A 402 1.66 12.37 -26.43
C PHE A 402 2.62 13.48 -26.01
N ILE A 403 2.52 14.68 -26.61
CA ILE A 403 3.45 15.79 -26.32
C ILE A 403 3.34 16.21 -24.84
N GLN A 404 2.12 16.35 -24.36
CA GLN A 404 1.87 16.79 -22.99
C GLN A 404 2.25 15.74 -21.95
N THR A 405 2.09 14.45 -22.27
CA THR A 405 2.50 13.36 -21.39
C THR A 405 4.01 13.17 -21.36
N LEU A 406 4.71 13.50 -22.44
CA LEU A 406 6.18 13.54 -22.46
C LEU A 406 6.74 14.62 -21.54
N GLU A 407 6.15 15.81 -21.56
CA GLU A 407 6.54 16.92 -20.68
C GLU A 407 6.38 16.54 -19.22
N ASN A 408 5.37 15.77 -18.91
CA ASN A 408 5.05 15.30 -17.54
C ASN A 408 5.66 13.93 -17.18
N ASN A 409 6.48 13.33 -18.04
CA ASN A 409 6.99 11.94 -17.87
C ASN A 409 5.88 10.90 -17.59
N SER A 410 4.70 11.09 -18.17
CA SER A 410 3.51 10.28 -17.88
C SER A 410 2.83 9.74 -19.14
N VAL A 411 3.61 9.21 -20.08
CA VAL A 411 3.08 8.54 -21.28
C VAL A 411 2.31 7.29 -20.86
N ILE A 412 1.06 7.13 -21.35
CA ILE A 412 0.27 5.93 -21.08
C ILE A 412 1.02 4.67 -21.56
N PRO A 413 1.18 3.63 -20.75
CA PRO A 413 1.92 2.42 -21.12
C PRO A 413 1.27 1.62 -22.26
N SER A 414 1.98 0.62 -22.76
CA SER A 414 1.44 -0.36 -23.71
C SER A 414 0.27 -1.14 -23.12
N LYS A 415 -0.58 -1.71 -23.97
CA LYS A 415 -1.64 -2.61 -23.54
C LYS A 415 -1.09 -3.78 -22.73
N GLU A 416 0.01 -4.38 -23.18
CA GLU A 416 0.66 -5.52 -22.53
C GLU A 416 1.16 -5.16 -21.13
N CYS A 417 1.74 -3.97 -20.95
CA CYS A 417 2.09 -3.48 -19.61
C CYS A 417 0.86 -3.35 -18.71
N LEU A 418 -0.25 -2.82 -19.25
CA LEU A 418 -1.48 -2.62 -18.48
C LEU A 418 -2.17 -3.94 -18.11
N GLU A 419 -2.12 -4.94 -18.99
CA GLU A 419 -2.59 -6.29 -18.71
C GLU A 419 -1.78 -6.96 -17.59
N LEU A 420 -0.46 -6.76 -17.57
CA LEU A 420 0.38 -7.20 -16.45
C LEU A 420 -0.02 -6.52 -15.13
N ARG A 421 -0.41 -5.24 -15.17
CA ARG A 421 -0.92 -4.53 -13.95
C ARG A 421 -2.29 -5.04 -13.53
N ALA A 422 -3.16 -5.41 -14.47
CA ALA A 422 -4.41 -6.09 -14.13
C ALA A 422 -4.17 -7.42 -13.39
N LEU A 423 -3.15 -8.18 -13.80
CA LEU A 423 -2.77 -9.42 -13.12
C LEU A 423 -2.22 -9.17 -11.71
N THR A 424 -1.35 -8.15 -11.52
CA THR A 424 -0.86 -7.81 -10.17
C THR A 424 -1.99 -7.33 -9.26
N LEU A 425 -2.94 -6.55 -9.79
CA LEU A 425 -4.14 -6.14 -9.05
C LEU A 425 -5.03 -7.34 -8.71
N SER A 426 -5.22 -8.27 -9.65
CA SER A 426 -5.93 -9.53 -9.42
C SER A 426 -5.34 -10.33 -8.25
N PHE A 427 -4.00 -10.46 -8.21
CA PHE A 427 -3.30 -11.13 -7.11
C PHE A 427 -3.67 -10.50 -5.77
N GLN A 428 -3.48 -9.18 -5.62
CA GLN A 428 -3.77 -8.48 -4.36
C GLN A 428 -5.24 -8.58 -3.96
N LEU A 429 -6.15 -8.43 -4.93
CA LEU A 429 -7.59 -8.52 -4.68
C LEU A 429 -8.00 -9.93 -4.22
N LYS A 430 -7.41 -10.98 -4.80
CA LYS A 430 -7.61 -12.38 -4.36
C LYS A 430 -7.14 -12.60 -2.92
N ILE A 431 -5.98 -12.05 -2.55
CA ILE A 431 -5.49 -12.13 -1.16
C ILE A 431 -6.42 -11.38 -0.21
N TRP A 432 -6.76 -10.13 -0.51
CA TRP A 432 -7.58 -9.31 0.36
C TRP A 432 -9.01 -9.82 0.52
N SER A 433 -9.62 -10.36 -0.55
CA SER A 433 -10.98 -10.93 -0.49
C SER A 433 -11.07 -12.23 0.32
N GLN A 434 -9.95 -12.84 0.66
CA GLN A 434 -9.89 -14.04 1.50
C GLN A 434 -9.42 -13.75 2.94
N ALA A 435 -9.25 -12.48 3.32
CA ALA A 435 -8.67 -12.10 4.61
C ALA A 435 -9.41 -12.69 5.82
N THR A 436 -10.70 -13.00 5.70
CA THR A 436 -11.50 -13.64 6.75
C THR A 436 -11.31 -15.16 6.87
N LYS A 437 -10.59 -15.80 5.93
CA LYS A 437 -10.34 -17.25 5.94
C LYS A 437 -8.99 -17.52 6.60
N PRO A 438 -8.86 -18.42 7.56
CA PRO A 438 -7.56 -18.77 8.13
C PRO A 438 -6.56 -19.29 7.09
N ILE A 439 -7.03 -20.10 6.15
CA ILE A 439 -6.22 -20.62 5.04
C ILE A 439 -6.69 -19.98 3.73
N MET A 440 -5.81 -19.20 3.13
CA MET A 440 -6.01 -18.55 1.83
C MET A 440 -5.45 -19.42 0.70
N THR A 441 -6.12 -19.39 -0.45
CA THR A 441 -5.54 -19.86 -1.71
C THR A 441 -4.67 -18.74 -2.27
N VAL A 442 -3.34 -18.91 -2.18
CA VAL A 442 -2.37 -17.93 -2.64
C VAL A 442 -2.06 -18.18 -4.11
N PRO A 443 -2.30 -17.21 -5.02
CA PRO A 443 -1.98 -17.39 -6.44
C PRO A 443 -0.46 -17.49 -6.65
N ASP A 444 -0.05 -18.11 -7.76
CA ASP A 444 1.34 -18.09 -8.19
C ASP A 444 1.69 -16.68 -8.71
N PRO A 445 2.64 -15.95 -8.10
CA PRO A 445 3.01 -14.61 -8.55
C PRO A 445 3.59 -14.61 -9.97
N THR A 446 4.23 -15.69 -10.43
CA THR A 446 4.82 -15.74 -11.77
C THR A 446 3.75 -15.72 -12.88
N THR A 447 2.53 -16.12 -12.57
CA THR A 447 1.37 -16.00 -13.47
C THR A 447 0.61 -14.67 -13.31
N HIS A 448 1.00 -13.86 -12.32
CA HIS A 448 0.31 -12.62 -11.95
C HIS A 448 1.19 -11.36 -12.11
N GLY A 449 2.16 -11.38 -13.02
CA GLY A 449 2.92 -10.18 -13.41
C GLY A 449 4.26 -10.01 -12.71
N TRP A 450 4.75 -11.04 -12.02
CA TRP A 450 6.12 -11.11 -11.48
C TRP A 450 6.93 -12.18 -12.22
N LYS A 451 8.24 -12.09 -12.13
CA LYS A 451 9.19 -13.11 -12.55
C LYS A 451 10.14 -13.41 -11.40
N ASP A 452 10.55 -14.65 -11.28
CA ASP A 452 11.62 -15.03 -10.36
C ASP A 452 12.98 -14.73 -11.01
N VAL A 453 13.81 -14.00 -10.28
CA VAL A 453 15.20 -13.72 -10.64
C VAL A 453 16.06 -14.11 -9.44
N ASP A 454 16.70 -15.28 -9.54
CA ASP A 454 17.59 -15.81 -8.51
C ASP A 454 16.95 -15.87 -7.11
N GLY A 455 15.68 -16.33 -7.03
CA GLY A 455 14.91 -16.44 -5.78
C GLY A 455 14.35 -15.10 -5.28
N THR A 456 14.35 -14.07 -6.11
CA THR A 456 13.74 -12.77 -5.81
C THR A 456 12.67 -12.47 -6.86
N LEU A 457 11.46 -12.14 -6.40
CA LEU A 457 10.36 -11.80 -7.27
C LEU A 457 10.45 -10.34 -7.70
N GLU A 458 10.59 -10.14 -9.00
CA GLU A 458 10.61 -8.82 -9.63
C GLU A 458 9.34 -8.60 -10.45
N MET A 459 8.73 -7.41 -10.32
CA MET A 459 7.59 -7.04 -11.14
C MET A 459 8.02 -6.88 -12.60
N ILE A 460 7.30 -7.51 -13.53
CA ILE A 460 7.55 -7.40 -14.97
C ILE A 460 7.06 -6.03 -15.46
N PRO A 461 7.92 -5.13 -15.95
CA PRO A 461 7.50 -3.77 -16.34
C PRO A 461 6.64 -3.73 -17.61
N ASP A 462 6.98 -4.56 -18.60
CA ASP A 462 6.30 -4.66 -19.89
C ASP A 462 6.66 -5.98 -20.57
N SER A 463 6.04 -6.32 -21.71
CA SER A 463 6.48 -7.46 -22.52
C SER A 463 7.93 -7.28 -22.98
N LYS A 464 8.64 -8.40 -23.19
CA LYS A 464 10.05 -8.36 -23.64
C LYS A 464 10.20 -7.58 -24.96
N GLU A 465 9.27 -7.77 -25.89
CA GLU A 465 9.27 -7.07 -27.18
C GLU A 465 9.15 -5.55 -26.99
N ASN A 466 8.24 -5.09 -26.13
CA ASN A 466 8.07 -3.67 -25.86
C ASN A 466 9.29 -3.09 -25.11
N GLN A 467 9.87 -3.83 -24.18
CA GLN A 467 11.09 -3.41 -23.48
C GLN A 467 12.25 -3.23 -24.46
N ASP A 468 12.47 -4.16 -25.40
CA ASP A 468 13.52 -4.08 -26.42
C ASP A 468 13.29 -2.90 -27.38
N LYS A 469 12.04 -2.66 -27.81
CA LYS A 469 11.67 -1.48 -28.62
C LYS A 469 11.92 -0.18 -27.86
N GLN A 470 11.51 -0.10 -26.60
CA GLN A 470 11.72 1.08 -25.76
C GLN A 470 13.21 1.35 -25.53
N ALA A 471 14.01 0.32 -25.25
CA ALA A 471 15.46 0.44 -25.10
C ALA A 471 16.11 0.97 -26.39
N SER A 472 15.75 0.44 -27.54
CA SER A 472 16.27 0.87 -28.85
C SER A 472 15.93 2.33 -29.15
N VAL A 473 14.67 2.74 -28.91
CA VAL A 473 14.24 4.14 -29.09
C VAL A 473 14.95 5.05 -28.11
N TYR A 474 15.06 4.63 -26.84
CA TYR A 474 15.74 5.37 -25.81
C TYR A 474 17.22 5.62 -26.17
N GLU A 475 17.96 4.60 -26.59
CA GLU A 475 19.35 4.73 -27.02
C GLU A 475 19.52 5.65 -28.23
N THR A 476 18.53 5.68 -29.11
CA THR A 476 18.56 6.52 -30.31
C THR A 476 18.22 7.98 -30.03
N VAL A 477 17.23 8.21 -29.14
CA VAL A 477 16.73 9.57 -28.83
C VAL A 477 17.56 10.23 -27.74
N MET A 478 17.99 9.47 -26.72
CA MET A 478 18.74 9.98 -25.59
C MET A 478 20.24 9.83 -25.80
N LYS A 479 20.84 10.79 -26.49
CA LYS A 479 22.30 10.84 -26.61
C LYS A 479 22.94 10.98 -25.22
N LYS A 480 23.63 9.92 -24.80
CA LYS A 480 24.45 9.95 -23.59
C LYS A 480 25.71 10.75 -23.85
N CYS A 481 26.03 11.72 -23.01
CA CYS A 481 27.35 12.34 -23.05
C CYS A 481 28.32 11.64 -22.06
N LYS A 482 29.60 11.67 -22.42
CA LYS A 482 30.72 11.12 -21.61
C LYS A 482 31.70 12.21 -21.24
N CYS A 483 31.23 13.38 -20.83
CA CYS A 483 32.06 14.55 -20.60
C CYS A 483 32.75 14.49 -19.23
N LYS A 484 34.08 14.32 -19.21
CA LYS A 484 34.85 14.38 -17.98
C LYS A 484 35.47 15.77 -17.77
N LYS A 485 36.07 16.37 -18.82
CA LYS A 485 36.77 17.64 -18.73
C LYS A 485 35.94 18.88 -19.03
N SER A 486 34.95 18.79 -19.93
CA SER A 486 34.15 19.95 -20.36
C SER A 486 33.01 20.29 -19.40
N GLN A 487 32.78 19.46 -18.39
CA GLN A 487 31.66 19.60 -17.45
C GLN A 487 30.32 19.90 -18.13
N CYS A 488 30.15 19.46 -19.36
CA CYS A 488 28.94 19.69 -20.16
C CYS A 488 28.57 21.17 -20.42
N LYS A 489 29.52 22.10 -20.33
CA LYS A 489 29.28 23.56 -20.45
C LYS A 489 29.44 24.11 -21.87
N ASN A 490 29.79 23.30 -22.85
CA ASN A 490 30.06 23.75 -24.22
C ASN A 490 29.66 22.72 -25.28
N GLY A 491 29.79 23.07 -26.55
CA GLY A 491 29.39 22.25 -27.70
C GLY A 491 30.13 20.90 -27.86
N LYS A 492 31.11 20.58 -27.01
CA LYS A 492 31.71 19.23 -26.94
C LYS A 492 30.81 18.23 -26.23
N CYS A 493 29.84 18.69 -25.47
CA CYS A 493 28.79 17.85 -24.89
C CYS A 493 27.66 17.65 -25.87
N GLY A 494 27.33 16.41 -26.20
CA GLY A 494 26.22 16.11 -27.10
C GLY A 494 24.85 16.58 -26.58
N CYS A 495 24.62 16.54 -25.26
CA CYS A 495 23.40 17.02 -24.65
C CYS A 495 23.31 18.54 -24.74
N PHE A 496 24.39 19.26 -24.37
CA PHE A 496 24.46 20.73 -24.51
C PHE A 496 24.22 21.17 -25.96
N ASN A 497 24.90 20.54 -26.91
CA ASN A 497 24.79 20.89 -28.34
C ASN A 497 23.37 20.62 -28.89
N SER A 498 22.65 19.67 -28.31
CA SER A 498 21.25 19.36 -28.64
C SER A 498 20.26 20.19 -27.82
N LYS A 499 20.71 21.16 -27.03
CA LYS A 499 19.89 21.97 -26.10
C LYS A 499 19.04 21.10 -25.16
N GLN A 500 19.59 19.99 -24.69
CA GLN A 500 18.92 19.03 -23.80
C GLN A 500 19.65 18.97 -22.46
N ASN A 501 18.90 18.68 -21.41
CA ASN A 501 19.49 18.40 -20.10
C ASN A 501 20.33 17.15 -20.14
N CYS A 502 21.42 17.12 -19.38
CA CYS A 502 22.08 15.85 -19.11
C CYS A 502 21.20 15.02 -18.18
N SER A 503 20.87 13.80 -18.59
CA SER A 503 20.12 12.85 -17.80
C SER A 503 21.02 12.11 -16.80
N SER A 504 20.42 11.40 -15.84
CA SER A 504 21.10 10.47 -14.93
C SER A 504 21.84 9.33 -15.66
N PHE A 505 21.59 9.15 -16.94
CA PHE A 505 22.24 8.15 -17.79
C PHE A 505 23.49 8.69 -18.51
N CYS A 506 23.76 9.99 -18.42
CA CYS A 506 25.00 10.53 -18.94
C CYS A 506 26.16 10.11 -18.03
N GLU A 507 27.25 9.66 -18.63
CA GLU A 507 28.50 9.30 -17.93
C GLU A 507 29.37 10.55 -17.67
N CYS A 508 28.77 11.72 -17.53
CA CYS A 508 29.49 12.96 -17.29
C CYS A 508 29.77 13.17 -15.79
N GLU A 509 30.99 13.61 -15.49
CA GLU A 509 31.41 13.98 -14.15
C GLU A 509 31.20 15.49 -13.92
N ASN A 510 30.67 15.90 -12.77
CA ASN A 510 30.46 17.31 -12.39
C ASN A 510 29.70 18.12 -13.46
N CYS A 511 28.52 17.66 -13.82
CA CYS A 511 27.70 18.24 -14.86
C CYS A 511 27.30 19.70 -14.55
N GLY A 512 27.71 20.63 -15.38
CA GLY A 512 27.33 22.04 -15.35
C GLY A 512 26.57 22.48 -16.60
N ASN A 513 25.75 21.60 -17.17
CA ASN A 513 24.92 21.90 -18.32
C ASN A 513 23.85 22.95 -17.92
N PRO A 514 23.87 24.17 -18.50
CA PRO A 514 22.94 25.23 -18.08
C PRO A 514 21.47 24.92 -18.38
N HIS A 515 21.18 24.02 -19.32
CA HIS A 515 19.82 23.62 -19.61
C HIS A 515 19.20 22.78 -18.46
N SER A 516 20.00 22.24 -17.54
CA SER A 516 19.50 21.54 -16.35
C SER A 516 19.07 22.47 -15.22
N THR A 517 19.42 23.76 -15.29
CA THR A 517 19.07 24.77 -14.27
C THR A 517 17.90 25.65 -14.66
N GLU A 518 17.59 25.78 -15.94
CA GLU A 518 16.49 26.63 -16.42
C GLU A 518 15.09 25.99 -16.19
N SER A 519 15.00 24.68 -16.11
CA SER A 519 13.75 23.98 -15.79
C SER A 519 13.25 24.18 -14.34
N LYS A 520 14.14 24.67 -13.44
CA LYS A 520 13.74 25.01 -12.06
C LYS A 520 13.32 26.46 -11.85
N LYS A 521 13.62 27.37 -12.82
CA LYS A 521 13.27 28.81 -12.68
C LYS A 521 12.08 29.24 -13.53
N LYS A 522 11.66 28.47 -14.54
CA LYS A 522 10.49 28.82 -15.36
C LYS A 522 9.16 28.27 -14.85
N ASN A 523 9.16 27.42 -13.85
CA ASN A 523 7.93 26.94 -13.22
C ASN A 523 7.39 27.89 -12.13
N ASP A 524 8.14 28.95 -11.77
CA ASP A 524 7.72 29.86 -10.70
C ASP A 524 7.10 31.18 -11.21
N GLU A 525 7.05 31.45 -12.53
CA GLU A 525 6.54 32.71 -13.05
C GLU A 525 5.30 32.65 -13.97
N ASP A 526 4.84 31.47 -14.39
CA ASP A 526 3.67 31.31 -15.28
C ASP A 526 2.53 30.46 -14.70
N GLN A 527 2.35 30.45 -13.38
CA GLN A 527 1.17 29.88 -12.70
C GLN A 527 0.46 30.91 -11.84
N LEU A 528 -0.05 31.95 -12.47
CA LEU A 528 -1.18 32.73 -11.97
C LEU A 528 -2.38 32.37 -12.86
N ASP A 529 -3.38 31.78 -12.22
CA ASP A 529 -4.71 31.38 -12.67
C ASP A 529 -4.90 29.85 -12.88
N SER A 530 -4.88 29.11 -11.80
CA SER A 530 -5.80 28.01 -11.55
C SER A 530 -5.89 27.79 -10.05
N GLU A 531 -7.02 28.15 -9.49
CA GLU A 531 -7.41 27.80 -8.13
C GLU A 531 -7.30 26.29 -7.97
N THR A 532 -6.23 25.85 -7.34
CA THR A 532 -6.11 24.54 -6.75
C THR A 532 -5.83 24.77 -5.29
N ASP A 533 -6.81 24.42 -4.47
CA ASP A 533 -6.63 24.22 -3.04
C ASP A 533 -5.54 23.17 -2.82
N GLU A 534 -4.28 23.57 -2.84
CA GLU A 534 -3.17 22.85 -2.23
C GLU A 534 -3.14 23.26 -0.75
N GLU A 535 -3.97 22.60 0.05
CA GLU A 535 -3.63 22.45 1.45
C GLU A 535 -2.41 21.53 1.50
N ASP A 536 -1.24 22.13 1.67
CA ASP A 536 -0.01 21.49 2.11
C ASP A 536 -0.27 20.76 3.43
N ALA A 537 -0.63 19.49 3.33
CA ALA A 537 -0.38 18.56 4.41
C ALA A 537 1.11 18.22 4.34
N SER A 538 1.93 19.03 5.00
CA SER A 538 3.27 18.63 5.39
C SER A 538 3.11 17.41 6.31
N ASP A 539 3.35 16.22 5.77
CA ASP A 539 3.64 15.02 6.56
C ASP A 539 5.01 15.24 7.23
N GLU A 540 5.03 16.06 8.27
CA GLU A 540 5.95 15.83 9.36
C GLU A 540 5.46 14.56 10.04
N GLU A 541 6.15 13.45 9.80
CA GLU A 541 6.18 12.33 10.74
C GLU A 541 6.73 12.89 12.07
N GLY A 542 5.85 13.57 12.78
CA GLY A 542 6.07 13.90 14.17
C GLY A 542 6.01 12.61 14.96
N ASP A 543 7.19 12.10 15.32
CA ASP A 543 7.37 11.31 16.53
C ASP A 543 6.99 12.18 17.76
N ASP A 544 5.72 12.53 17.88
CA ASP A 544 5.15 13.01 19.14
C ASP A 544 4.91 11.79 20.03
N LEU A 545 6.00 11.40 20.67
CA LEU A 545 5.97 10.70 21.94
C LEU A 545 5.14 11.54 22.92
N MET A 546 3.86 11.21 23.01
CA MET A 546 2.99 11.73 24.05
C MET A 546 3.63 11.44 25.43
N ALA A 547 4.20 12.45 26.03
CA ALA A 547 4.39 12.53 27.46
C ALA A 547 2.98 12.64 28.08
N GLU A 548 2.37 11.52 28.42
CA GLU A 548 1.23 11.51 29.32
C GLU A 548 1.76 11.86 30.71
N ASP A 549 1.32 13.00 31.22
CA ASP A 549 1.52 13.43 32.61
C ASP A 549 1.05 12.33 33.56
N ASP A 550 2.01 11.66 34.18
CA ASP A 550 1.80 10.81 35.37
C ASP A 550 1.53 11.72 36.60
N ASN A 551 0.30 12.16 36.73
CA ASN A 551 -0.21 12.68 38.00
C ASN A 551 -1.50 11.96 38.35
N ASP A 552 -1.38 10.76 38.88
CA ASP A 552 -2.32 10.18 39.81
C ASP A 552 -1.60 9.13 40.65
N MET A 553 -1.00 9.63 41.74
CA MET A 553 -0.69 8.82 42.89
C MET A 553 -1.83 9.00 43.92
N GLU A 554 -2.66 7.97 44.05
CA GLU A 554 -3.14 7.43 45.34
C GLU A 554 -3.76 6.04 45.12
#